data_ed984d25988a83e026345a81914c3b16
#
_entry.id   ed984d25988a83e026345a81914c3b16
#
_cell.length_a   1.000
_cell.length_b   1.000
_cell.length_c   1.000
_cell.angle_alpha   90.00
_cell.angle_beta   90.00
_cell.angle_gamma   90.00
#
_symmetry.space_group_name_H-M   'P 1'
#
loop_
_entity.id
_entity.type
_entity.pdbx_description
1 polymer ?
#
loop_
_entity_poly.entity_id
_entity_poly.type
_entity_poly.pdbx_seq_one_letter_code
_entity_poly.pdbx_strand_id
1 'polypeptide(L)'
;MVLAALTLVTATARSQETEVEYTPKTGDYAISVSGLPVTQYIGQFFNGAGINTLDEFGGQAYMGGDIKTAPFRKIAPLMSISGKYFLDKETALRVNLGLIYQRTNTKTYARDDAEFAVNPFSQKKVIDTHLNSNTGLSLMVGLEKRAGKERLQGVYGAGLLFAMNNVYDKYTYGNAITDINQAPSESNGGTVPAMNGFSYNRLVKDYNLGASMHAGIVTFVGVEYFIIPKMSIGGEVNFTALASFDQAQYQDLEGFSTVDIAKREWTELVSPSSNQITVGTGNIGGNVTVNFYF
;
A
#
# COMPACT_ATOMS: atom_id res chain seq x y z
N MET A 1 21.06 14.70 -24.35
CA MET A 1 22.43 14.45 -23.86
C MET A 1 22.54 13.10 -23.13
N VAL A 2 21.84 12.07 -23.57
CA VAL A 2 21.83 10.71 -22.99
C VAL A 2 22.32 9.65 -24.01
N LEU A 3 22.55 10.04 -25.25
CA LEU A 3 23.00 9.10 -26.33
C LEU A 3 24.50 8.94 -26.46
N ALA A 4 25.31 9.70 -25.70
CA ALA A 4 26.78 9.68 -25.83
C ALA A 4 27.49 8.70 -24.88
N ALA A 5 26.80 8.06 -23.97
CA ALA A 5 27.40 7.14 -22.99
C ALA A 5 27.41 5.66 -23.42
N LEU A 6 26.77 5.32 -24.55
CA LEU A 6 26.64 3.92 -24.99
C LEU A 6 27.72 3.47 -25.99
N THR A 7 28.59 4.35 -26.48
CA THR A 7 29.56 4.02 -27.52
C THR A 7 31.00 3.81 -27.04
N LEU A 8 31.26 3.86 -25.72
CA LEU A 8 32.64 3.75 -25.21
C LEU A 8 33.00 2.39 -24.58
N VAL A 9 32.14 1.37 -24.69
CA VAL A 9 32.42 0.03 -24.09
C VAL A 9 32.78 -1.05 -25.11
N THR A 10 32.90 -0.72 -26.39
CA THR A 10 33.15 -1.73 -27.44
C THR A 10 34.60 -1.90 -27.89
N ALA A 11 35.56 -1.29 -27.23
CA ALA A 11 36.97 -1.42 -27.65
C ALA A 11 37.87 -1.70 -26.44
N THR A 12 37.93 -2.94 -25.98
CA THR A 12 39.09 -3.64 -25.43
C THR A 12 38.67 -4.86 -24.61
N ALA A 13 38.40 -5.99 -25.21
CA ALA A 13 38.47 -7.29 -24.54
C ALA A 13 38.67 -8.42 -25.55
N ARG A 14 39.86 -8.48 -26.10
CA ARG A 14 40.41 -9.74 -26.62
C ARG A 14 41.57 -10.11 -25.72
N SER A 15 41.29 -10.79 -24.62
CA SER A 15 42.25 -11.64 -23.93
C SER A 15 41.50 -12.59 -22.99
N GLN A 16 41.65 -13.89 -23.26
CA GLN A 16 41.21 -15.03 -22.48
C GLN A 16 39.68 -15.01 -22.17
N GLU A 17 38.90 -15.71 -22.97
CA GLU A 17 37.56 -16.13 -22.65
C GLU A 17 37.62 -17.09 -21.44
N THR A 18 37.70 -16.53 -20.25
CA THR A 18 37.14 -17.19 -19.09
C THR A 18 35.61 -17.13 -19.30
N GLU A 19 34.98 -18.25 -19.53
CA GLU A 19 33.52 -18.35 -19.72
C GLU A 19 32.86 -17.70 -18.51
N VAL A 20 32.35 -16.48 -18.69
CA VAL A 20 31.74 -15.70 -17.61
C VAL A 20 30.38 -16.31 -17.31
N GLU A 21 30.29 -17.04 -16.20
CA GLU A 21 29.04 -17.67 -15.77
C GLU A 21 28.08 -16.57 -15.22
N TYR A 22 26.97 -16.37 -15.90
CA TYR A 22 25.93 -15.41 -15.51
C TYR A 22 24.85 -16.04 -14.62
N THR A 23 24.71 -17.36 -14.66
CA THR A 23 23.68 -18.08 -13.89
C THR A 23 24.11 -18.26 -12.43
N PRO A 24 23.18 -18.12 -11.47
CA PRO A 24 23.48 -18.39 -10.07
C PRO A 24 23.78 -19.87 -9.85
N LYS A 25 24.52 -20.16 -8.78
CA LYS A 25 24.88 -21.51 -8.34
C LYS A 25 24.06 -21.91 -7.13
N THR A 26 24.11 -23.19 -6.82
CA THR A 26 23.56 -23.73 -5.56
C THR A 26 24.21 -23.04 -4.38
N GLY A 27 23.39 -22.50 -3.48
CA GLY A 27 23.85 -21.79 -2.30
C GLY A 27 24.00 -20.27 -2.49
N ASP A 28 23.95 -19.77 -3.72
CA ASP A 28 23.92 -18.34 -3.96
C ASP A 28 22.63 -17.73 -3.44
N TYR A 29 22.69 -16.43 -3.15
CA TYR A 29 21.50 -15.66 -2.81
C TYR A 29 21.43 -14.37 -3.63
N ALA A 30 20.23 -13.86 -3.81
CA ALA A 30 20.03 -12.59 -4.48
C ALA A 30 19.10 -11.70 -3.64
N ILE A 31 19.35 -10.39 -3.73
CA ILE A 31 18.45 -9.37 -3.21
C ILE A 31 17.92 -8.59 -4.40
N SER A 32 16.61 -8.43 -4.46
CA SER A 32 15.94 -7.72 -5.53
C SER A 32 15.15 -6.54 -4.94
N VAL A 33 15.19 -5.44 -5.63
CA VAL A 33 14.38 -4.26 -5.33
C VAL A 33 13.45 -4.03 -6.49
N SER A 34 12.15 -3.94 -6.22
CA SER A 34 11.17 -3.58 -7.22
C SER A 34 10.89 -2.09 -7.20
N GLY A 35 10.83 -1.49 -8.37
CA GLY A 35 10.55 -0.07 -8.55
C GLY A 35 9.21 0.16 -9.27
N LEU A 36 8.33 0.90 -8.64
CA LEU A 36 6.99 1.19 -9.07
C LEU A 36 6.81 2.06 -10.31
N PRO A 37 7.60 3.13 -10.51
CA PRO A 37 7.33 4.06 -11.60
C PRO A 37 7.27 3.39 -12.97
N VAL A 38 8.04 2.30 -13.16
CA VAL A 38 8.12 1.58 -14.43
C VAL A 38 6.93 0.65 -14.62
N THR A 39 6.46 -0.01 -13.57
CA THR A 39 5.31 -0.94 -13.66
C THR A 39 3.99 -0.22 -13.91
N GLN A 40 3.82 0.97 -13.34
CA GLN A 40 2.68 1.83 -13.63
C GLN A 40 2.63 2.23 -15.11
N TYR A 41 3.77 2.55 -15.69
CA TYR A 41 3.87 2.94 -17.09
C TYR A 41 3.55 1.78 -18.04
N ILE A 42 4.04 0.59 -17.75
CA ILE A 42 3.77 -0.63 -18.53
C ILE A 42 2.31 -1.06 -18.41
N GLY A 43 1.73 -1.00 -17.20
CA GLY A 43 0.33 -1.33 -16.97
C GLY A 43 -0.63 -0.46 -17.79
N GLN A 44 -0.35 0.84 -17.88
CA GLN A 44 -1.13 1.76 -18.73
C GLN A 44 -1.03 1.44 -20.22
N PHE A 45 0.13 1.07 -20.69
CA PHE A 45 0.34 0.71 -22.09
C PHE A 45 -0.51 -0.49 -22.51
N PHE A 46 -0.65 -1.49 -21.65
CA PHE A 46 -1.42 -2.71 -21.94
C PHE A 46 -2.93 -2.56 -21.71
N ASN A 47 -3.36 -1.65 -20.82
CA ASN A 47 -4.78 -1.55 -20.44
C ASN A 47 -5.55 -0.45 -21.16
N GLY A 48 -4.89 0.47 -21.85
CA GLY A 48 -5.56 1.64 -22.43
C GLY A 48 -6.31 2.50 -21.38
N ALA A 49 -6.05 2.27 -20.09
CA ALA A 49 -6.74 2.97 -19.01
C ALA A 49 -6.21 4.38 -18.85
N GLY A 50 -7.12 5.33 -18.77
CA GLY A 50 -6.81 6.75 -18.64
C GLY A 50 -5.98 7.08 -17.38
N ILE A 51 -5.22 8.11 -17.50
CA ILE A 51 -4.17 8.61 -16.62
C ILE A 51 -4.59 8.86 -15.16
N ASN A 52 -5.88 8.96 -14.88
CA ASN A 52 -6.40 9.42 -13.57
C ASN A 52 -6.42 8.36 -12.46
N THR A 53 -5.92 7.17 -12.74
CA THR A 53 -5.92 6.05 -11.78
C THR A 53 -4.58 5.86 -11.06
N LEU A 54 -3.58 6.69 -11.36
CA LEU A 54 -2.20 6.52 -10.88
C LEU A 54 -1.99 6.90 -9.42
N ASP A 55 -2.66 7.93 -8.94
CA ASP A 55 -2.47 8.44 -7.56
C ASP A 55 -3.01 7.48 -6.49
N GLU A 56 -3.81 6.50 -6.90
CA GLU A 56 -4.48 5.58 -6.00
C GLU A 56 -3.83 4.19 -5.95
N PHE A 57 -2.83 3.92 -6.81
CA PHE A 57 -2.18 2.62 -6.89
C PHE A 57 -0.83 2.58 -6.19
N GLY A 58 -0.80 1.97 -5.05
CA GLY A 58 0.44 1.49 -4.49
C GLY A 58 1.00 0.31 -5.30
N GLY A 59 1.41 0.54 -6.53
CA GLY A 59 2.36 -0.30 -7.25
C GLY A 59 1.96 -1.59 -7.91
N GLN A 60 0.70 -1.84 -8.12
CA GLN A 60 0.28 -2.93 -9.01
C GLN A 60 -0.64 -2.38 -10.10
N ALA A 61 -0.27 -2.64 -11.36
CA ALA A 61 -1.16 -2.41 -12.48
C ALA A 61 -2.21 -3.52 -12.52
N TYR A 62 -3.47 -3.20 -12.31
CA TYR A 62 -4.58 -4.12 -12.48
C TYR A 62 -5.15 -4.02 -13.89
N MET A 63 -5.28 -5.16 -14.56
CA MET A 63 -5.93 -5.24 -15.86
C MET A 63 -7.44 -5.44 -15.65
N GLY A 64 -8.19 -4.34 -15.69
CA GLY A 64 -9.66 -4.33 -15.74
C GLY A 64 -10.35 -4.55 -14.39
N GLY A 65 -11.27 -3.65 -14.06
CA GLY A 65 -12.12 -3.69 -12.87
C GLY A 65 -12.26 -2.32 -12.20
N ASP A 66 -13.29 -2.14 -11.40
CA ASP A 66 -13.45 -0.92 -10.62
C ASP A 66 -12.41 -0.90 -9.50
N ILE A 67 -11.43 -0.05 -9.67
CA ILE A 67 -10.23 0.10 -8.85
C ILE A 67 -10.55 0.44 -7.40
N LYS A 68 -11.70 1.07 -7.16
CA LYS A 68 -12.13 1.46 -5.82
C LYS A 68 -12.40 0.28 -4.90
N THR A 69 -12.64 -0.90 -5.46
CA THR A 69 -12.99 -2.11 -4.72
C THR A 69 -11.88 -3.17 -4.68
N ALA A 70 -10.73 -2.93 -5.31
CA ALA A 70 -9.65 -3.90 -5.33
C ALA A 70 -9.02 -4.07 -3.94
N PRO A 71 -9.02 -5.27 -3.34
CA PRO A 71 -8.54 -5.49 -1.98
C PRO A 71 -7.05 -5.17 -1.78
N PHE A 72 -6.24 -5.27 -2.82
CA PHE A 72 -4.81 -4.96 -2.79
C PHE A 72 -4.46 -3.47 -2.81
N ARG A 73 -5.39 -2.60 -3.13
CA ARG A 73 -5.13 -1.17 -3.25
C ARG A 73 -4.51 -0.54 -2.00
N LYS A 74 -4.84 -1.08 -0.83
CA LYS A 74 -4.38 -0.56 0.46
C LYS A 74 -3.11 -1.23 0.98
N ILE A 75 -2.69 -2.34 0.36
CA ILE A 75 -1.64 -3.22 0.88
C ILE A 75 -0.39 -3.22 0.02
N ALA A 76 -0.50 -2.78 -1.25
CA ALA A 76 0.63 -2.80 -2.16
C ALA A 76 1.67 -1.74 -1.74
N PRO A 77 2.84 -2.13 -1.25
CA PRO A 77 3.89 -1.19 -0.90
C PRO A 77 4.43 -0.53 -2.17
N LEU A 78 4.82 0.73 -2.04
CA LEU A 78 5.50 1.49 -3.11
C LEU A 78 6.81 0.82 -3.54
N MET A 79 7.43 0.08 -2.65
CA MET A 79 8.64 -0.71 -2.92
C MET A 79 8.52 -2.03 -2.17
N SER A 80 8.93 -3.11 -2.81
CA SER A 80 9.10 -4.39 -2.16
C SER A 80 10.54 -4.86 -2.25
N ILE A 81 11.00 -5.51 -1.20
CA ILE A 81 12.30 -6.17 -1.15
C ILE A 81 12.06 -7.65 -1.33
N SER A 82 12.75 -8.25 -2.26
CA SER A 82 12.71 -9.67 -2.52
C SER A 82 14.06 -10.30 -2.25
N GLY A 83 14.06 -11.40 -1.52
CA GLY A 83 15.21 -12.27 -1.34
C GLY A 83 15.02 -13.56 -2.12
N LYS A 84 16.09 -14.09 -2.71
CA LYS A 84 16.12 -15.40 -3.36
C LYS A 84 17.29 -16.20 -2.81
N TYR A 85 17.06 -17.48 -2.53
CA TYR A 85 18.08 -18.44 -2.15
C TYR A 85 18.05 -19.60 -3.14
N PHE A 86 19.17 -19.88 -3.81
CA PHE A 86 19.26 -20.88 -4.87
C PHE A 86 19.51 -22.27 -4.32
N LEU A 87 18.49 -23.12 -4.44
CA LEU A 87 18.56 -24.54 -4.08
C LEU A 87 19.40 -25.33 -5.10
N ASP A 88 19.29 -24.94 -6.34
CA ASP A 88 20.08 -25.41 -7.48
C ASP A 88 20.15 -24.32 -8.57
N LYS A 89 20.78 -24.58 -9.71
CA LYS A 89 20.94 -23.61 -10.81
C LYS A 89 19.61 -23.12 -11.41
N GLU A 90 18.56 -23.93 -11.27
CA GLU A 90 17.24 -23.69 -11.89
C GLU A 90 16.14 -23.37 -10.87
N THR A 91 16.40 -23.60 -9.58
CA THR A 91 15.39 -23.47 -8.53
C THR A 91 15.84 -22.56 -7.43
N ALA A 92 15.00 -21.59 -7.08
CA ALA A 92 15.22 -20.73 -5.92
C ALA A 92 14.01 -20.71 -5.00
N LEU A 93 14.26 -20.64 -3.70
CA LEU A 93 13.30 -20.18 -2.70
C LEU A 93 13.24 -18.65 -2.79
N ARG A 94 12.03 -18.10 -2.93
CA ARG A 94 11.80 -16.65 -3.04
C ARG A 94 10.96 -16.15 -1.88
N VAL A 95 11.38 -15.05 -1.30
CA VAL A 95 10.65 -14.35 -0.23
C VAL A 95 10.52 -12.88 -0.64
N ASN A 96 9.29 -12.37 -0.68
CA ASN A 96 9.01 -10.95 -0.92
C ASN A 96 8.43 -10.34 0.34
N LEU A 97 8.96 -9.21 0.75
CA LEU A 97 8.52 -8.44 1.90
C LEU A 97 8.10 -7.04 1.45
N GLY A 98 6.88 -6.66 1.79
CA GLY A 98 6.36 -5.31 1.58
C GLY A 98 5.90 -4.70 2.90
N LEU A 99 6.24 -3.43 3.11
CA LEU A 99 5.88 -2.66 4.29
C LEU A 99 5.29 -1.33 3.86
N ILE A 100 4.18 -0.95 4.48
CA ILE A 100 3.58 0.37 4.36
C ILE A 100 3.45 0.97 5.75
N TYR A 101 3.97 2.16 5.91
CA TYR A 101 3.68 3.02 7.05
C TYR A 101 3.47 4.44 6.53
N GLN A 102 2.22 4.87 6.55
CA GLN A 102 1.85 6.22 6.14
C GLN A 102 1.05 6.86 7.26
N ARG A 103 1.44 8.07 7.63
CA ARG A 103 0.75 8.87 8.63
C ARG A 103 0.66 10.30 8.14
N THR A 104 -0.56 10.75 7.88
CA THR A 104 -0.85 12.10 7.44
C THR A 104 -1.56 12.84 8.56
N ASN A 105 -1.03 13.99 8.95
CA ASN A 105 -1.60 14.82 10.00
C ASN A 105 -1.98 16.19 9.41
N THR A 106 -3.25 16.39 9.15
CA THR A 106 -3.81 17.62 8.60
C THR A 106 -4.29 18.51 9.75
N LYS A 107 -3.83 19.75 9.79
CA LYS A 107 -4.25 20.75 10.77
C LYS A 107 -5.08 21.82 10.09
N THR A 108 -6.20 22.16 10.69
CA THR A 108 -7.13 23.20 10.21
C THR A 108 -7.45 24.17 11.31
N TYR A 109 -7.78 25.38 10.95
CA TYR A 109 -8.19 26.40 11.91
C TYR A 109 -9.70 26.39 12.08
N ALA A 110 -10.17 26.25 13.31
CA ALA A 110 -11.56 26.52 13.70
C ALA A 110 -11.64 27.83 14.50
N ARG A 111 -12.81 28.40 14.60
CA ARG A 111 -13.07 29.56 15.46
C ARG A 111 -12.86 29.16 16.93
N ASP A 112 -12.23 30.00 17.72
CA ASP A 112 -12.19 29.84 19.17
C ASP A 112 -13.56 30.27 19.76
N ASP A 113 -14.38 29.28 20.14
CA ASP A 113 -15.74 29.54 20.60
C ASP A 113 -15.76 30.21 21.98
N ALA A 114 -14.81 29.94 22.85
CA ALA A 114 -14.72 30.58 24.16
C ALA A 114 -14.39 32.06 24.04
N GLU A 115 -13.48 32.41 23.16
CA GLU A 115 -13.15 33.80 22.88
C GLU A 115 -14.28 34.52 22.15
N PHE A 116 -14.92 33.86 21.18
CA PHE A 116 -16.03 34.42 20.43
C PHE A 116 -17.24 34.75 21.32
N ALA A 117 -17.50 33.96 22.36
CA ALA A 117 -18.57 34.20 23.33
C ALA A 117 -18.36 35.48 24.13
N VAL A 118 -17.09 35.86 24.35
CA VAL A 118 -16.73 37.11 25.07
C VAL A 118 -16.61 38.31 24.11
N ASN A 119 -16.01 38.07 22.96
CA ASN A 119 -15.79 39.10 21.92
C ASN A 119 -16.16 38.56 20.53
N PRO A 120 -17.35 38.86 20.02
CA PRO A 120 -17.79 38.37 18.69
C PRO A 120 -16.95 38.88 17.51
N PHE A 121 -16.11 39.87 17.70
CA PHE A 121 -15.18 40.35 16.66
C PHE A 121 -13.78 39.74 16.75
N SER A 122 -13.54 38.84 17.71
CA SER A 122 -12.25 38.16 17.86
C SER A 122 -11.93 37.30 16.63
N GLN A 123 -10.70 37.42 16.14
CA GLN A 123 -10.14 36.60 15.05
C GLN A 123 -9.33 35.42 15.57
N LYS A 124 -9.39 35.16 16.89
CA LYS A 124 -8.66 34.06 17.49
C LYS A 124 -9.19 32.69 17.01
N LYS A 125 -8.29 31.78 16.76
CA LYS A 125 -8.59 30.46 16.24
C LYS A 125 -7.94 29.39 17.10
N VAL A 126 -8.57 28.23 17.14
CA VAL A 126 -8.04 26.98 17.67
C VAL A 126 -7.63 26.07 16.51
N ILE A 127 -6.89 25.02 16.80
CA ILE A 127 -6.42 24.05 15.80
C ILE A 127 -7.16 22.75 16.00
N ASP A 128 -7.84 22.32 14.94
CA ASP A 128 -8.35 20.98 14.80
C ASP A 128 -7.34 20.12 14.03
N THR A 129 -7.29 18.86 14.34
CA THR A 129 -6.35 17.94 13.72
C THR A 129 -7.08 16.68 13.24
N HIS A 130 -6.84 16.32 11.99
CA HIS A 130 -7.24 15.05 11.40
C HIS A 130 -5.99 14.23 11.09
N LEU A 131 -5.86 13.08 11.74
CA LEU A 131 -4.81 12.12 11.53
C LEU A 131 -5.36 10.93 10.76
N ASN A 132 -4.85 10.69 9.55
CA ASN A 132 -5.04 9.45 8.81
C ASN A 132 -3.80 8.57 8.98
N SER A 133 -3.98 7.32 9.35
CA SER A 133 -2.91 6.34 9.53
C SER A 133 -3.19 5.08 8.73
N ASN A 134 -2.22 4.67 7.92
CA ASN A 134 -2.23 3.43 7.16
C ASN A 134 -0.95 2.64 7.45
N THR A 135 -1.10 1.43 7.98
CA THR A 135 0.02 0.52 8.28
C THR A 135 -0.28 -0.83 7.65
N GLY A 136 0.68 -1.35 6.90
CA GLY A 136 0.51 -2.64 6.23
C GLY A 136 1.81 -3.43 6.15
N LEU A 137 1.64 -4.75 6.13
CA LEU A 137 2.68 -5.75 5.94
C LEU A 137 2.21 -6.73 4.88
N SER A 138 3.08 -7.09 3.95
CA SER A 138 2.86 -8.22 3.05
C SER A 138 4.09 -9.13 3.01
N LEU A 139 3.86 -10.43 3.01
CA LEU A 139 4.87 -11.47 2.94
C LEU A 139 4.45 -12.50 1.90
N MET A 140 5.30 -12.76 0.91
CA MET A 140 5.13 -13.87 0.00
C MET A 140 6.33 -14.81 0.12
N VAL A 141 6.06 -16.09 0.21
CA VAL A 141 7.08 -17.16 0.20
C VAL A 141 6.71 -18.15 -0.90
N GLY A 142 7.65 -18.47 -1.78
CA GLY A 142 7.38 -19.33 -2.92
C GLY A 142 8.63 -19.94 -3.55
N LEU A 143 8.39 -20.72 -4.58
CA LEU A 143 9.43 -21.33 -5.39
C LEU A 143 9.47 -20.67 -6.76
N GLU A 144 10.68 -20.34 -7.21
CA GLU A 144 10.98 -19.81 -8.54
C GLU A 144 11.76 -20.87 -9.30
N LYS A 145 11.31 -21.13 -10.53
CA LYS A 145 12.05 -21.93 -11.52
C LYS A 145 12.63 -21.02 -12.59
N ARG A 146 13.77 -21.40 -13.10
CA ARG A 146 14.50 -20.68 -14.13
C ARG A 146 14.79 -21.57 -15.33
N ALA A 147 14.69 -20.99 -16.51
CA ALA A 147 15.06 -21.64 -17.76
C ALA A 147 15.63 -20.60 -18.74
N GLY A 148 16.79 -20.85 -19.27
CA GLY A 148 17.40 -19.91 -20.21
C GLY A 148 18.84 -20.24 -20.52
N LYS A 149 19.47 -19.41 -21.34
CA LYS A 149 20.89 -19.50 -21.69
C LYS A 149 21.58 -18.18 -21.42
N GLU A 150 22.79 -18.28 -20.90
CA GLU A 150 23.68 -17.12 -20.69
C GLU A 150 22.97 -15.99 -19.90
N ARG A 151 22.81 -14.83 -20.56
CA ARG A 151 22.30 -13.61 -19.93
C ARG A 151 20.78 -13.54 -19.83
N LEU A 152 20.06 -14.29 -20.65
CA LEU A 152 18.58 -14.24 -20.69
C LEU A 152 18.01 -15.48 -20.01
N GLN A 153 17.25 -15.25 -18.94
CA GLN A 153 16.59 -16.27 -18.16
C GLN A 153 15.08 -16.02 -18.14
N GLY A 154 14.29 -17.01 -18.52
CA GLY A 154 12.87 -17.07 -18.20
C GLY A 154 12.72 -17.45 -16.73
N VAL A 155 11.84 -16.81 -15.99
CA VAL A 155 11.53 -17.09 -14.59
C VAL A 155 10.05 -17.36 -14.44
N TYR A 156 9.68 -18.36 -13.65
CA TYR A 156 8.28 -18.66 -13.35
C TYR A 156 8.17 -19.37 -12.01
N GLY A 157 7.02 -19.25 -11.38
CA GLY A 157 6.85 -19.89 -10.08
C GLY A 157 5.51 -19.62 -9.43
N ALA A 158 5.41 -20.07 -8.19
CA ALA A 158 4.26 -19.87 -7.36
C ALA A 158 4.67 -19.71 -5.89
N GLY A 159 3.83 -19.03 -5.12
CA GLY A 159 4.05 -18.83 -3.70
C GLY A 159 2.75 -18.58 -2.95
N LEU A 160 2.86 -18.64 -1.63
CA LEU A 160 1.81 -18.25 -0.70
C LEU A 160 2.00 -16.78 -0.33
N LEU A 161 0.93 -16.02 -0.38
CA LEU A 161 0.87 -14.63 0.02
C LEU A 161 0.10 -14.51 1.33
N PHE A 162 0.65 -13.78 2.25
CA PHE A 162 -0.04 -13.27 3.43
C PHE A 162 0.14 -11.77 3.48
N ALA A 163 -0.94 -11.03 3.77
CA ALA A 163 -0.86 -9.60 3.96
C ALA A 163 -1.86 -9.15 5.02
N MET A 164 -1.53 -8.05 5.69
CA MET A 164 -2.39 -7.39 6.65
C MET A 164 -2.24 -5.89 6.53
N ASN A 165 -3.33 -5.17 6.74
CA ASN A 165 -3.28 -3.73 6.87
C ASN A 165 -4.25 -3.25 7.94
N ASN A 166 -3.97 -2.06 8.46
CA ASN A 166 -4.83 -1.35 9.40
C ASN A 166 -4.87 0.12 9.00
N VAL A 167 -6.08 0.62 8.78
CA VAL A 167 -6.33 2.02 8.43
C VAL A 167 -7.33 2.60 9.40
N TYR A 168 -7.00 3.75 9.97
CA TYR A 168 -7.90 4.49 10.82
C TYR A 168 -7.69 6.00 10.70
N ASP A 169 -8.75 6.73 11.00
CA ASP A 169 -8.75 8.17 11.16
C ASP A 169 -8.90 8.54 12.64
N LYS A 170 -8.20 9.59 13.08
CA LYS A 170 -8.33 10.14 14.42
C LYS A 170 -8.53 11.65 14.33
N TYR A 171 -9.50 12.13 15.06
CA TYR A 171 -9.87 13.53 15.13
C TYR A 171 -9.53 14.11 16.50
N THR A 172 -8.99 15.32 16.53
CA THR A 172 -8.72 16.07 17.75
C THR A 172 -9.19 17.49 17.53
N TYR A 173 -9.93 18.02 18.49
CA TYR A 173 -10.61 19.29 18.37
C TYR A 173 -10.04 20.32 19.32
N GLY A 174 -9.91 21.57 18.83
CA GLY A 174 -9.49 22.70 19.64
C GLY A 174 -10.59 23.20 20.56
N ASN A 175 -11.88 23.05 20.16
CA ASN A 175 -13.01 23.40 21.01
C ASN A 175 -13.58 22.17 21.71
N ALA A 176 -13.81 22.25 23.01
CA ALA A 176 -14.43 21.19 23.80
C ALA A 176 -15.95 21.23 23.73
N ILE A 177 -16.60 20.05 23.83
CA ILE A 177 -18.02 19.94 24.11
C ILE A 177 -18.24 20.20 25.58
N THR A 178 -19.09 21.15 25.93
CA THR A 178 -19.45 21.54 27.28
C THR A 178 -20.95 21.86 27.37
N ASP A 179 -21.48 22.04 28.57
CA ASP A 179 -22.87 22.45 28.81
C ASP A 179 -23.22 23.82 28.20
N ILE A 180 -22.26 24.72 28.10
CA ILE A 180 -22.44 26.04 27.49
C ILE A 180 -22.04 26.06 26.00
N ASN A 181 -21.26 25.08 25.52
CA ASN A 181 -20.87 24.92 24.13
C ASN A 181 -21.16 23.48 23.68
N GLN A 182 -22.44 23.17 23.47
CA GLN A 182 -22.90 21.82 23.17
C GLN A 182 -22.60 21.38 21.74
N ALA A 183 -22.46 22.32 20.81
CA ALA A 183 -22.14 22.10 19.41
C ALA A 183 -20.97 23.00 19.00
N PRO A 184 -19.74 22.68 19.42
CA PRO A 184 -18.58 23.50 19.18
C PRO A 184 -18.24 23.58 17.68
N SER A 185 -17.69 24.74 17.29
CA SER A 185 -17.16 24.95 15.95
C SER A 185 -16.00 24.02 15.69
N GLU A 186 -16.01 23.37 14.53
CA GLU A 186 -14.94 22.51 14.07
C GLU A 186 -14.67 22.67 12.56
N SER A 187 -13.56 22.17 12.07
CA SER A 187 -13.13 22.36 10.68
C SER A 187 -12.37 21.17 10.08
N ASN A 188 -12.29 20.05 10.79
CA ASN A 188 -11.56 18.85 10.35
C ASN A 188 -12.44 17.75 9.75
N GLY A 189 -13.76 18.02 9.61
CA GLY A 189 -14.71 17.11 8.99
C GLY A 189 -15.14 15.94 9.86
N GLY A 190 -14.98 16.03 11.18
CA GLY A 190 -15.36 14.98 12.11
C GLY A 190 -16.83 14.99 12.52
N THR A 191 -17.63 16.03 12.18
CA THR A 191 -19.05 16.08 12.51
C THR A 191 -19.83 14.99 11.78
N VAL A 192 -20.69 14.30 12.53
CA VAL A 192 -21.61 13.28 12.01
C VAL A 192 -23.06 13.65 12.38
N PRO A 193 -24.07 13.10 11.69
CA PRO A 193 -25.47 13.35 12.02
C PRO A 193 -25.75 13.04 13.48
N ALA A 194 -26.49 13.94 14.16
CA ALA A 194 -26.82 13.75 15.54
C ALA A 194 -27.77 12.56 15.74
N MET A 195 -27.48 11.73 16.73
CA MET A 195 -28.33 10.60 17.12
C MET A 195 -29.50 11.08 18.01
N ASN A 196 -30.53 10.24 18.12
CA ASN A 196 -31.64 10.52 19.04
C ASN A 196 -31.12 10.72 20.48
N GLY A 197 -31.54 11.80 21.11
CA GLY A 197 -31.10 12.16 22.45
C GLY A 197 -29.77 12.93 22.53
N PHE A 198 -29.20 13.29 21.38
CA PHE A 198 -28.02 14.14 21.30
C PHE A 198 -28.30 15.40 20.48
N SER A 199 -27.76 16.54 20.92
CA SER A 199 -27.84 17.78 20.16
C SER A 199 -26.70 17.88 19.12
N TYR A 200 -25.60 17.18 19.36
CA TYR A 200 -24.41 17.23 18.52
C TYR A 200 -23.55 15.98 18.74
N ASN A 201 -22.96 15.43 17.67
CA ASN A 201 -22.00 14.34 17.72
C ASN A 201 -20.82 14.61 16.79
N ARG A 202 -19.66 14.08 17.15
CA ARG A 202 -18.47 14.08 16.28
C ARG A 202 -17.60 12.86 16.53
N LEU A 203 -16.84 12.52 15.52
CA LEU A 203 -15.86 11.41 15.55
C LEU A 203 -14.67 11.77 16.42
N VAL A 204 -14.24 10.84 17.25
CA VAL A 204 -12.95 10.85 17.94
C VAL A 204 -11.97 9.96 17.18
N LYS A 205 -12.44 8.77 16.79
CA LYS A 205 -11.66 7.84 16.01
C LYS A 205 -12.57 7.01 15.12
N ASP A 206 -12.16 6.83 13.88
CA ASP A 206 -12.90 6.08 12.89
C ASP A 206 -12.03 4.93 12.37
N TYR A 207 -12.52 3.71 12.57
CA TYR A 207 -11.92 2.48 12.04
C TYR A 207 -12.65 2.02 10.77
N ASN A 208 -13.08 2.96 9.95
CA ASN A 208 -13.93 2.75 8.79
C ASN A 208 -13.32 1.79 7.75
N LEU A 209 -12.00 1.63 7.76
CA LEU A 209 -11.31 0.66 6.93
C LEU A 209 -10.77 -0.51 7.76
N GLY A 210 -10.69 -0.34 9.08
CA GLY A 210 -10.35 -1.36 10.05
C GLY A 210 -9.05 -2.12 9.75
N ALA A 211 -8.91 -3.26 10.39
CA ALA A 211 -7.88 -4.24 10.08
C ALA A 211 -8.42 -5.26 9.08
N SER A 212 -7.68 -5.46 8.01
CA SER A 212 -7.94 -6.49 7.00
C SER A 212 -6.77 -7.46 6.94
N MET A 213 -7.08 -8.76 6.81
CA MET A 213 -6.10 -9.81 6.59
C MET A 213 -6.37 -10.49 5.26
N HIS A 214 -5.30 -10.84 4.56
CA HIS A 214 -5.39 -11.46 3.25
C HIS A 214 -4.46 -12.67 3.19
N ALA A 215 -4.96 -13.75 2.63
CA ALA A 215 -4.17 -14.95 2.36
C ALA A 215 -4.45 -15.44 0.94
N GLY A 216 -3.43 -15.88 0.23
CA GLY A 216 -3.65 -16.28 -1.15
C GLY A 216 -2.48 -17.02 -1.79
N ILE A 217 -2.66 -17.29 -3.06
CA ILE A 217 -1.66 -17.90 -3.92
C ILE A 217 -1.29 -16.88 -5.00
N VAL A 218 0.01 -16.69 -5.18
CA VAL A 218 0.57 -15.87 -6.27
C VAL A 218 1.28 -16.81 -7.23
N THR A 219 0.99 -16.69 -8.51
CA THR A 219 1.80 -17.29 -9.58
C THR A 219 2.43 -16.19 -10.39
N PHE A 220 3.61 -16.41 -10.92
CA PHE A 220 4.32 -15.42 -11.71
C PHE A 220 5.07 -16.06 -12.88
N VAL A 221 5.23 -15.27 -13.92
CA VAL A 221 6.06 -15.57 -15.09
C VAL A 221 6.76 -14.29 -15.54
N GLY A 222 8.00 -14.41 -15.92
CA GLY A 222 8.78 -13.24 -16.31
C GLY A 222 10.05 -13.59 -17.04
N VAL A 223 10.84 -12.56 -17.30
CA VAL A 223 12.16 -12.65 -17.89
C VAL A 223 13.14 -11.82 -17.08
N GLU A 224 14.38 -12.29 -17.04
CA GLU A 224 15.48 -11.63 -16.37
C GLU A 224 16.69 -11.58 -17.29
N TYR A 225 17.30 -10.40 -17.42
CA TYR A 225 18.48 -10.18 -18.25
C TYR A 225 19.67 -9.73 -17.39
N PHE A 226 20.75 -10.48 -17.43
CA PHE A 226 22.00 -10.16 -16.74
C PHE A 226 22.79 -9.09 -17.50
N ILE A 227 22.88 -7.92 -16.89
CA ILE A 227 23.71 -6.81 -17.40
C ILE A 227 25.19 -7.15 -17.17
N ILE A 228 25.50 -7.61 -15.98
CA ILE A 228 26.79 -8.12 -15.53
C ILE A 228 26.59 -9.41 -14.71
N PRO A 229 27.61 -10.23 -14.44
CA PRO A 229 27.45 -11.54 -13.81
C PRO A 229 26.71 -11.56 -12.48
N LYS A 230 26.74 -10.47 -11.75
CA LYS A 230 26.10 -10.36 -10.42
C LYS A 230 24.95 -9.34 -10.36
N MET A 231 24.47 -8.89 -11.51
CA MET A 231 23.38 -7.92 -11.57
C MET A 231 22.50 -8.17 -12.78
N SER A 232 21.19 -8.18 -12.57
CA SER A 232 20.21 -8.33 -13.63
C SER A 232 19.06 -7.33 -13.50
N ILE A 233 18.35 -7.13 -14.59
CA ILE A 233 17.04 -6.49 -14.63
C ILE A 233 16.01 -7.55 -15.02
N GLY A 234 14.91 -7.60 -14.28
CA GLY A 234 13.79 -8.52 -14.54
C GLY A 234 12.48 -7.81 -14.73
N GLY A 235 11.62 -8.40 -15.54
CA GLY A 235 10.21 -8.04 -15.66
C GLY A 235 9.34 -9.27 -15.49
N GLU A 236 8.29 -9.18 -14.69
CA GLU A 236 7.40 -10.29 -14.42
C GLU A 236 5.93 -9.86 -14.41
N VAL A 237 5.05 -10.79 -14.73
CA VAL A 237 3.61 -10.68 -14.61
C VAL A 237 3.15 -11.65 -13.54
N ASN A 238 2.32 -11.17 -12.63
CA ASN A 238 1.79 -11.93 -11.50
C ASN A 238 0.30 -12.15 -11.67
N PHE A 239 -0.18 -13.31 -11.25
CA PHE A 239 -1.59 -13.61 -11.07
C PHE A 239 -1.82 -14.03 -9.61
N THR A 240 -2.87 -13.48 -8.98
CA THR A 240 -3.14 -13.74 -7.56
C THR A 240 -4.57 -14.21 -7.36
N ALA A 241 -4.73 -15.29 -6.62
CA ALA A 241 -5.99 -15.72 -6.04
C ALA A 241 -5.95 -15.40 -4.53
N LEU A 242 -6.95 -14.70 -4.02
CA LEU A 242 -6.92 -14.10 -2.70
C LEU A 242 -8.19 -14.36 -1.92
N ALA A 243 -8.05 -14.73 -0.66
CA ALA A 243 -9.07 -14.65 0.37
C ALA A 243 -8.79 -13.44 1.28
N SER A 244 -9.78 -12.60 1.47
CA SER A 244 -9.74 -11.39 2.30
C SER A 244 -10.69 -11.55 3.48
N PHE A 245 -10.24 -11.11 4.66
CA PHE A 245 -10.98 -11.15 5.91
C PHE A 245 -10.91 -9.75 6.53
N ASP A 246 -12.03 -9.04 6.49
CA ASP A 246 -12.15 -7.71 7.09
C ASP A 246 -12.75 -7.84 8.49
N GLN A 247 -12.14 -7.21 9.46
CA GLN A 247 -12.69 -7.13 10.82
C GLN A 247 -13.91 -6.22 10.86
N ALA A 248 -14.74 -6.40 11.88
CA ALA A 248 -15.84 -5.49 12.14
C ALA A 248 -15.33 -4.05 12.29
N GLN A 249 -16.04 -3.13 11.67
CA GLN A 249 -15.69 -1.72 11.67
C GLN A 249 -16.48 -1.00 12.75
N TYR A 250 -15.83 -0.12 13.47
CA TYR A 250 -16.42 0.67 14.52
C TYR A 250 -15.86 2.09 14.54
N GLN A 251 -16.56 2.98 15.21
CA GLN A 251 -16.16 4.37 15.39
C GLN A 251 -16.33 4.78 16.84
N ASP A 252 -15.38 5.58 17.34
CA ASP A 252 -15.48 6.21 18.64
C ASP A 252 -16.01 7.63 18.43
N LEU A 253 -17.06 7.96 19.16
CA LEU A 253 -17.74 9.24 19.07
C LEU A 253 -17.78 9.95 20.42
N GLU A 254 -17.89 11.26 20.35
CA GLU A 254 -18.28 12.09 21.48
C GLU A 254 -19.44 13.00 21.08
N GLY A 255 -20.29 13.34 22.03
CA GLY A 255 -21.44 14.18 21.77
C GLY A 255 -22.02 14.78 23.04
N PHE A 256 -22.98 15.69 22.89
CA PHE A 256 -23.73 16.26 24.01
C PHE A 256 -25.12 15.64 24.09
N SER A 257 -25.37 14.88 25.18
CA SER A 257 -26.67 14.26 25.45
C SER A 257 -27.67 15.30 25.98
N THR A 258 -28.81 15.39 25.32
CA THR A 258 -29.91 16.25 25.77
C THR A 258 -30.74 15.59 26.90
N VAL A 259 -30.56 14.29 27.11
CA VAL A 259 -31.24 13.53 28.18
C VAL A 259 -30.51 13.72 29.52
N ASP A 260 -29.19 13.54 29.51
CA ASP A 260 -28.36 13.64 30.73
C ASP A 260 -27.77 15.05 30.93
N ILE A 261 -27.92 15.93 29.96
CA ILE A 261 -27.35 17.29 29.93
C ILE A 261 -25.84 17.22 30.20
N ALA A 262 -25.15 16.34 29.47
CA ALA A 262 -23.72 16.09 29.65
C ALA A 262 -23.04 15.61 28.38
N LYS A 263 -21.71 15.85 28.30
CA LYS A 263 -20.86 15.20 27.30
C LYS A 263 -20.85 13.68 27.55
N ARG A 264 -21.02 12.92 26.47
CA ARG A 264 -20.90 11.45 26.45
C ARG A 264 -19.90 11.03 25.38
N GLU A 265 -19.25 9.91 25.64
CA GLU A 265 -18.38 9.21 24.71
C GLU A 265 -18.87 7.77 24.59
N TRP A 266 -18.86 7.23 23.35
CA TRP A 266 -19.30 5.86 23.11
C TRP A 266 -18.64 5.31 21.85
N THR A 267 -18.65 3.98 21.71
CA THR A 267 -18.22 3.29 20.50
C THR A 267 -19.45 2.73 19.79
N GLU A 268 -19.55 2.97 18.50
CA GLU A 268 -20.61 2.47 17.63
C GLU A 268 -20.04 1.44 16.66
N LEU A 269 -20.77 0.34 16.45
CA LEU A 269 -20.47 -0.66 15.43
C LEU A 269 -21.04 -0.18 14.10
N VAL A 270 -20.17 0.09 13.12
CA VAL A 270 -20.55 0.63 11.81
C VAL A 270 -20.87 -0.48 10.82
N SER A 271 -20.04 -1.54 10.79
CA SER A 271 -20.18 -2.65 9.86
C SER A 271 -19.72 -3.96 10.50
N PRO A 272 -20.41 -5.07 10.24
CA PRO A 272 -19.92 -6.39 10.66
C PRO A 272 -18.65 -6.79 9.91
N SER A 273 -17.98 -7.81 10.42
CA SER A 273 -16.88 -8.46 9.71
C SER A 273 -17.36 -9.04 8.38
N SER A 274 -16.48 -9.06 7.39
CA SER A 274 -16.75 -9.64 6.07
C SER A 274 -15.61 -10.55 5.61
N ASN A 275 -15.93 -11.43 4.69
CA ASN A 275 -14.94 -12.22 3.98
C ASN A 275 -15.24 -12.22 2.48
N GLN A 276 -14.18 -12.29 1.68
CA GLN A 276 -14.28 -12.29 0.23
C GLN A 276 -13.22 -13.22 -0.35
N ILE A 277 -13.58 -13.98 -1.36
CA ILE A 277 -12.63 -14.71 -2.18
C ILE A 277 -12.64 -14.10 -3.58
N THR A 278 -11.47 -13.72 -4.05
CA THR A 278 -11.31 -13.09 -5.36
C THR A 278 -10.31 -13.89 -6.19
N VAL A 279 -10.79 -14.41 -7.31
CA VAL A 279 -9.99 -15.12 -8.31
C VAL A 279 -10.39 -14.59 -9.68
N GLY A 280 -9.46 -14.09 -10.46
CA GLY A 280 -9.79 -13.56 -11.78
C GLY A 280 -8.64 -12.80 -12.43
N THR A 281 -8.83 -12.47 -13.69
CA THR A 281 -7.87 -11.69 -14.47
C THR A 281 -7.71 -10.24 -14.00
N GLY A 282 -8.62 -9.73 -13.18
CA GLY A 282 -8.47 -8.45 -12.50
C GLY A 282 -7.36 -8.41 -11.46
N ASN A 283 -6.84 -9.58 -11.06
CA ASN A 283 -5.73 -9.73 -10.11
C ASN A 283 -4.38 -9.97 -10.82
N ILE A 284 -4.22 -9.45 -12.03
CA ILE A 284 -2.95 -9.48 -12.75
C ILE A 284 -2.15 -8.23 -12.44
N GLY A 285 -0.94 -8.39 -11.96
CA GLY A 285 0.01 -7.32 -11.71
C GLY A 285 1.27 -7.45 -12.55
N GLY A 286 2.00 -6.37 -12.71
CA GLY A 286 3.33 -6.35 -13.33
C GLY A 286 4.38 -5.81 -12.36
N ASN A 287 5.61 -6.32 -12.48
CA ASN A 287 6.71 -5.89 -11.63
C ASN A 287 8.01 -5.80 -12.45
N VAL A 288 8.79 -4.76 -12.18
CA VAL A 288 10.17 -4.63 -12.72
C VAL A 288 11.13 -4.62 -11.55
N THR A 289 12.15 -5.45 -11.63
CA THR A 289 13.12 -5.66 -10.56
C THR A 289 14.54 -5.40 -11.02
N VAL A 290 15.35 -4.92 -10.11
CA VAL A 290 16.82 -4.98 -10.21
C VAL A 290 17.28 -6.00 -9.17
N ASN A 291 18.07 -6.98 -9.62
CA ASN A 291 18.53 -8.09 -8.79
C ASN A 291 20.04 -8.04 -8.64
N PHE A 292 20.51 -8.25 -7.43
CA PHE A 292 21.93 -8.33 -7.07
C PHE A 292 22.22 -9.72 -6.51
N TYR A 293 23.21 -10.40 -7.05
CA TYR A 293 23.59 -11.79 -6.73
C TYR A 293 24.90 -11.84 -5.93
N PHE A 294 24.95 -12.75 -4.96
CA PHE A 294 26.09 -12.89 -4.04
C PHE A 294 26.51 -14.35 -3.91
#